data_2f0b65deebc0a62e5925480584f7f799
#
_entry.id   2f0b65deebc0a62e5925480584f7f799
#
_cell.length_a   1.000
_cell.length_b   1.000
_cell.length_c   1.000
_cell.angle_alpha   90.00
_cell.angle_beta   90.00
_cell.angle_gamma   90.00
#
_symmetry.space_group_name_H-M   'P 1'
#
loop_
_entity.id
_entity.type
_entity.pdbx_description
1 polymer ?
#
loop_
_entity_poly.entity_id
_entity_poly.type
_entity_poly.pdbx_seq_one_letter_code
_entity_poly.pdbx_strand_id
1 'polypeptide(L)'
;MEIKINLEEILGLKINPTQYLLLYLKYHNSNILDHTLVTALNINKNDLIKLEGLGLIKITNSSLLDFVLREPAKNLFTESPDHKLFYEFWGTYPMKVPNGAGGYRILRAKDPNSQSAEKIKEKYLRIIKKQGKHKQIMEGLDGYLKENRSKLQYLQGVEVFLNQATWEKYIGVRDVEMEGFSNDI
;
A
#
# COMPACT_ATOMS: atom_id res chain seq x y z
N MET A 1 -16.78 1.64 12.08
CA MET A 1 -16.08 1.93 10.83
C MET A 1 -15.04 2.99 11.15
N GLU A 2 -13.77 2.72 10.90
CA GLU A 2 -12.68 3.69 11.08
C GLU A 2 -12.35 4.28 9.71
N ILE A 3 -12.36 5.61 9.59
CA ILE A 3 -12.01 6.32 8.35
C ILE A 3 -10.68 7.02 8.62
N LYS A 4 -9.63 6.61 7.91
CA LYS A 4 -8.35 7.30 7.94
C LYS A 4 -8.42 8.52 7.02
N ILE A 5 -8.19 9.69 7.58
CA ILE A 5 -8.17 10.96 6.85
C ILE A 5 -6.72 11.41 6.70
N ASN A 6 -6.28 11.60 5.47
CA ASN A 6 -4.97 12.18 5.18
C ASN A 6 -5.09 13.71 5.14
N LEU A 7 -4.61 14.37 6.19
CA LEU A 7 -4.69 15.83 6.31
C LEU A 7 -3.87 16.57 5.25
N GLU A 8 -2.74 16.03 4.82
CA GLU A 8 -1.90 16.64 3.77
C GLU A 8 -2.62 16.64 2.42
N GLU A 9 -3.34 15.57 2.09
CA GLU A 9 -4.17 15.50 0.88
C GLU A 9 -5.32 16.51 0.92
N ILE A 10 -6.01 16.63 2.06
CA ILE A 10 -7.09 17.59 2.24
C ILE A 10 -6.59 19.02 2.02
N LEU A 11 -5.46 19.37 2.65
CA LEU A 11 -4.86 20.69 2.52
C LEU A 11 -4.39 20.95 1.08
N GLY A 12 -3.77 19.97 0.43
CA GLY A 12 -3.32 20.06 -0.96
C GLY A 12 -4.47 20.27 -1.95
N LEU A 13 -5.63 19.67 -1.69
CA LEU A 13 -6.84 19.81 -2.50
C LEU A 13 -7.67 21.04 -2.17
N LYS A 14 -7.34 21.78 -1.11
CA LYS A 14 -8.12 22.95 -0.63
C LYS A 14 -9.57 22.61 -0.29
N ILE A 15 -9.82 21.38 0.18
CA ILE A 15 -11.12 20.93 0.68
C ILE A 15 -11.08 20.85 2.22
N ASN A 16 -12.25 20.77 2.83
CA ASN A 16 -12.37 20.56 4.28
C ASN A 16 -12.61 19.07 4.61
N PRO A 17 -12.46 18.65 5.88
CA PRO A 17 -12.67 17.25 6.29
C PRO A 17 -14.07 16.72 5.97
N THR A 18 -15.10 17.58 6.04
CA THR A 18 -16.48 17.20 5.73
C THR A 18 -16.66 16.91 4.25
N GLN A 19 -16.08 17.73 3.38
CA GLN A 19 -16.07 17.52 1.93
C GLN A 19 -15.31 16.23 1.57
N TYR A 20 -14.18 15.97 2.24
CA TYR A 20 -13.43 14.71 2.06
C TYR A 20 -14.28 13.50 2.47
N LEU A 21 -14.95 13.57 3.63
CA LEU A 21 -15.83 12.50 4.10
C LEU A 21 -16.98 12.24 3.12
N LEU A 22 -17.58 13.28 2.56
CA LEU A 22 -18.62 13.15 1.54
C LEU A 22 -18.12 12.37 0.32
N LEU A 23 -16.95 12.75 -0.21
CA LEU A 23 -16.32 12.06 -1.35
C LEU A 23 -16.00 10.60 -1.02
N TYR A 24 -15.46 10.34 0.18
CA TYR A 24 -15.15 9.00 0.67
C TYR A 24 -16.39 8.10 0.72
N LEU A 25 -17.46 8.57 1.34
CA LEU A 25 -18.71 7.82 1.45
C LEU A 25 -19.34 7.55 0.09
N LYS A 26 -19.27 8.52 -0.82
CA LYS A 26 -19.74 8.35 -2.21
C LYS A 26 -18.91 7.33 -2.98
N TYR A 27 -17.58 7.33 -2.80
CA TYR A 27 -16.69 6.39 -3.46
C TYR A 27 -16.97 4.94 -3.04
N HIS A 28 -17.19 4.71 -1.75
CA HIS A 28 -17.48 3.39 -1.21
C HIS A 28 -18.94 2.97 -1.32
N ASN A 29 -19.79 3.74 -2.01
CA ASN A 29 -21.23 3.51 -2.11
C ASN A 29 -21.86 3.22 -0.74
N SER A 30 -21.49 4.00 0.27
CA SER A 30 -21.92 3.78 1.65
C SER A 30 -23.42 4.02 1.78
N ASN A 31 -24.13 3.02 2.32
CA ASN A 31 -25.56 3.14 2.64
C ASN A 31 -25.85 4.19 3.73
N ILE A 32 -24.80 4.67 4.41
CA ILE A 32 -24.88 5.74 5.42
C ILE A 32 -25.01 7.11 4.76
N LEU A 33 -24.57 7.24 3.49
CA LEU A 33 -24.66 8.51 2.76
C LEU A 33 -26.10 8.76 2.33
N ASP A 34 -26.84 9.43 3.17
CA ASP A 34 -28.21 9.85 2.97
C ASP A 34 -28.39 11.36 3.27
N HIS A 35 -29.61 11.87 3.08
CA HIS A 35 -29.93 13.26 3.37
C HIS A 35 -29.76 13.63 4.85
N THR A 36 -29.97 12.70 5.77
CA THR A 36 -29.82 12.91 7.22
C THR A 36 -28.36 13.20 7.56
N LEU A 37 -27.45 12.38 7.03
CA LEU A 37 -26.02 12.56 7.24
C LEU A 37 -25.50 13.86 6.58
N VAL A 38 -25.93 14.16 5.36
CA VAL A 38 -25.55 15.39 4.65
C VAL A 38 -25.98 16.62 5.45
N THR A 39 -27.18 16.60 6.06
CA THR A 39 -27.66 17.65 6.93
C THR A 39 -26.85 17.72 8.23
N ALA A 40 -26.60 16.59 8.89
CA ALA A 40 -25.80 16.52 10.11
C ALA A 40 -24.35 17.01 9.92
N LEU A 41 -23.77 16.77 8.75
CA LEU A 41 -22.45 17.26 8.36
C LEU A 41 -22.47 18.72 7.88
N ASN A 42 -23.65 19.35 7.86
CA ASN A 42 -23.83 20.73 7.41
C ASN A 42 -23.32 20.98 5.97
N ILE A 43 -23.42 19.97 5.12
CA ILE A 43 -23.05 20.07 3.70
C ILE A 43 -24.15 20.81 2.95
N ASN A 44 -23.75 21.77 2.17
CA ASN A 44 -24.67 22.62 1.40
C ASN A 44 -24.30 22.69 -0.09
N LYS A 45 -25.14 23.36 -0.86
CA LYS A 45 -24.93 23.46 -2.32
C LYS A 45 -23.61 24.13 -2.70
N ASN A 46 -23.12 25.07 -1.90
CA ASN A 46 -21.85 25.75 -2.17
C ASN A 46 -20.67 24.80 -2.02
N ASP A 47 -20.75 23.82 -1.12
CA ASP A 47 -19.73 22.76 -1.00
C ASP A 47 -19.63 21.94 -2.29
N LEU A 48 -20.78 21.57 -2.86
CA LEU A 48 -20.80 20.84 -4.13
C LEU A 48 -20.28 21.68 -5.30
N ILE A 49 -20.68 22.94 -5.38
CA ILE A 49 -20.17 23.88 -6.41
C ILE A 49 -18.64 24.02 -6.28
N LYS A 50 -18.13 24.13 -5.06
CA LYS A 50 -16.68 24.19 -4.82
C LYS A 50 -15.98 22.90 -5.27
N LEU A 51 -16.52 21.73 -4.93
CA LEU A 51 -15.95 20.44 -5.33
C LEU A 51 -16.00 20.25 -6.86
N GLU A 52 -17.06 20.73 -7.51
CA GLU A 52 -17.16 20.70 -8.97
C GLU A 52 -16.16 21.66 -9.62
N GLY A 53 -15.99 22.87 -9.07
CA GLY A 53 -14.99 23.84 -9.52
C GLY A 53 -13.55 23.33 -9.38
N LEU A 54 -13.28 22.46 -8.38
CA LEU A 54 -12.03 21.76 -8.21
C LEU A 54 -11.87 20.53 -9.14
N GLY A 55 -12.89 20.22 -9.95
CA GLY A 55 -12.88 19.08 -10.86
C GLY A 55 -13.00 17.71 -10.17
N LEU A 56 -13.42 17.67 -8.90
CA LEU A 56 -13.53 16.43 -8.11
C LEU A 56 -14.85 15.69 -8.35
N ILE A 57 -15.92 16.42 -8.62
CA ILE A 57 -17.24 15.86 -8.89
C ILE A 57 -17.86 16.46 -10.16
N LYS A 58 -18.96 15.87 -10.61
CA LYS A 58 -19.91 16.45 -11.56
C LYS A 58 -21.30 16.38 -10.96
N ILE A 59 -21.94 17.51 -10.76
CA ILE A 59 -23.33 17.61 -10.31
C ILE A 59 -24.22 17.14 -11.46
N THR A 60 -25.16 16.24 -11.18
CA THR A 60 -26.07 15.67 -12.19
C THR A 60 -27.48 16.20 -12.09
N ASN A 61 -27.94 16.52 -10.87
CA ASN A 61 -29.25 17.06 -10.59
C ASN A 61 -29.20 18.07 -9.43
N SER A 62 -30.36 18.55 -9.00
CA SER A 62 -30.48 19.58 -7.95
C SER A 62 -30.36 19.06 -6.51
N SER A 63 -30.43 17.76 -6.30
CA SER A 63 -30.25 17.16 -4.98
C SER A 63 -28.76 17.16 -4.54
N LEU A 64 -28.51 17.30 -3.23
CA LEU A 64 -27.18 17.26 -2.64
C LEU A 64 -26.48 15.90 -2.79
N LEU A 65 -27.21 14.84 -3.14
CA LEU A 65 -26.66 13.49 -3.35
C LEU A 65 -26.49 13.15 -4.84
N ASP A 66 -27.03 14.01 -5.74
CA ASP A 66 -27.02 13.77 -7.18
C ASP A 66 -25.75 14.33 -7.83
N PHE A 67 -24.64 13.68 -7.51
CA PHE A 67 -23.36 13.93 -8.16
C PHE A 67 -22.60 12.63 -8.41
N VAL A 68 -21.67 12.68 -9.36
CA VAL A 68 -20.74 11.58 -9.66
C VAL A 68 -19.31 12.03 -9.39
N LEU A 69 -18.49 11.11 -8.91
CA LEU A 69 -17.05 11.36 -8.70
C LEU A 69 -16.32 11.35 -10.05
N ARG A 70 -15.46 12.33 -10.24
CA ARG A 70 -14.50 12.36 -11.36
C ARG A 70 -13.22 11.60 -10.97
N GLU A 71 -12.40 11.25 -11.95
CA GLU A 71 -11.15 10.50 -11.72
C GLU A 71 -10.23 11.09 -10.64
N PRO A 72 -10.01 12.43 -10.56
CA PRO A 72 -9.19 12.97 -9.48
C PRO A 72 -9.72 12.64 -8.08
N ALA A 73 -11.04 12.66 -7.87
CA ALA A 73 -11.64 12.28 -6.58
C ALA A 73 -11.57 10.78 -6.33
N LYS A 74 -11.75 9.95 -7.36
CA LYS A 74 -11.62 8.49 -7.21
C LYS A 74 -10.18 8.10 -6.86
N ASN A 75 -9.20 8.77 -7.45
CA ASN A 75 -7.79 8.52 -7.20
C ASN A 75 -7.37 8.77 -5.74
N LEU A 76 -8.11 9.62 -4.98
CA LEU A 76 -7.88 9.82 -3.55
C LEU A 76 -8.11 8.55 -2.72
N PHE A 77 -9.03 7.70 -3.19
CA PHE A 77 -9.49 6.52 -2.46
C PHE A 77 -9.04 5.21 -3.11
N THR A 78 -8.51 5.31 -4.32
CA THR A 78 -7.93 4.16 -5.01
C THR A 78 -6.53 3.91 -4.43
N GLU A 79 -6.25 2.70 -4.01
CA GLU A 79 -4.88 2.31 -3.67
C GLU A 79 -3.98 2.62 -4.87
N SER A 80 -2.98 3.44 -4.64
CA SER A 80 -2.02 3.75 -5.69
C SER A 80 -1.38 2.45 -6.20
N PRO A 81 -1.06 2.33 -7.49
CA PRO A 81 -0.34 1.17 -8.02
C PRO A 81 0.91 0.84 -7.21
N ASP A 82 1.60 1.84 -6.70
CA ASP A 82 2.78 1.69 -5.86
C ASP A 82 2.46 0.99 -4.52
N HIS A 83 1.28 1.23 -3.93
CA HIS A 83 0.84 0.53 -2.71
C HIS A 83 0.59 -0.95 -2.98
N LYS A 84 0.04 -1.32 -4.15
CA LYS A 84 -0.11 -2.72 -4.55
C LYS A 84 1.24 -3.42 -4.65
N LEU A 85 2.24 -2.75 -5.21
CA LEU A 85 3.61 -3.25 -5.27
C LEU A 85 4.22 -3.45 -3.87
N PHE A 86 3.92 -2.55 -2.92
CA PHE A 86 4.33 -2.75 -1.54
C PHE A 86 3.65 -3.96 -0.89
N TYR A 87 2.34 -4.16 -1.10
CA TYR A 87 1.63 -5.31 -0.54
C TYR A 87 2.12 -6.64 -1.13
N GLU A 88 2.50 -6.67 -2.41
CA GLU A 88 3.14 -7.82 -3.03
C GLU A 88 4.48 -8.14 -2.35
N PHE A 89 5.36 -7.17 -2.22
CA PHE A 89 6.62 -7.31 -1.48
C PHE A 89 6.39 -7.77 -0.04
N TRP A 90 5.46 -7.11 0.68
CA TRP A 90 5.15 -7.43 2.06
C TRP A 90 4.61 -8.85 2.22
N GLY A 91 3.74 -9.29 1.32
CA GLY A 91 3.18 -10.65 1.31
C GLY A 91 4.23 -11.74 1.08
N THR A 92 5.20 -11.45 0.21
CA THR A 92 6.30 -12.38 -0.13
C THR A 92 7.34 -12.47 0.98
N TYR A 93 7.60 -11.37 1.72
CA TYR A 93 8.59 -11.36 2.80
C TYR A 93 8.12 -12.22 3.98
N PRO A 94 8.94 -13.15 4.53
CA PRO A 94 8.55 -14.01 5.64
C PRO A 94 8.15 -13.20 6.88
N MET A 95 7.01 -13.52 7.50
CA MET A 95 6.56 -12.86 8.72
C MET A 95 7.40 -13.28 9.93
N LYS A 96 7.70 -14.56 10.02
CA LYS A 96 8.47 -15.18 11.12
C LYS A 96 9.32 -16.34 10.63
N VAL A 97 10.40 -16.59 11.33
CA VAL A 97 11.32 -17.72 11.06
C VAL A 97 11.69 -18.41 12.35
N PRO A 98 12.11 -19.70 12.32
CA PRO A 98 12.68 -20.36 13.50
C PRO A 98 13.87 -19.56 14.06
N ASN A 99 14.02 -19.50 15.38
CA ASN A 99 15.14 -18.80 16.03
C ASN A 99 16.31 -19.72 16.42
N GLY A 100 16.23 -21.02 16.07
CA GLY A 100 17.25 -22.02 16.41
C GLY A 100 17.16 -22.56 17.85
N ALA A 101 16.35 -21.95 18.72
CA ALA A 101 16.18 -22.34 20.14
C ALA A 101 14.77 -22.89 20.44
N GLY A 102 14.06 -23.40 19.43
CA GLY A 102 12.71 -23.96 19.58
C GLY A 102 11.57 -22.92 19.51
N GLY A 103 11.88 -21.65 19.25
CA GLY A 103 10.91 -20.57 19.11
C GLY A 103 10.94 -19.94 17.71
N TYR A 104 10.31 -18.74 17.61
CA TYR A 104 10.27 -17.97 16.37
C TYR A 104 10.77 -16.54 16.57
N ARG A 105 11.43 -16.00 15.54
CA ARG A 105 11.80 -14.61 15.43
C ARG A 105 10.88 -13.92 14.42
N ILE A 106 10.33 -12.78 14.78
CA ILE A 106 9.47 -11.97 13.91
C ILE A 106 10.36 -11.13 13.01
N LEU A 107 10.13 -11.17 11.70
CA LEU A 107 10.87 -10.42 10.69
C LEU A 107 10.09 -9.21 10.18
N ARG A 108 8.76 -9.27 10.20
CA ARG A 108 7.86 -8.15 9.89
C ARG A 108 6.55 -8.25 10.66
N ALA A 109 5.83 -7.15 10.78
CA ALA A 109 4.48 -7.16 11.32
C ALA A 109 3.52 -8.00 10.44
N LYS A 110 2.46 -8.53 11.04
CA LYS A 110 1.41 -9.26 10.33
C LYS A 110 0.62 -8.32 9.42
N ASP A 111 0.22 -7.18 9.96
CA ASP A 111 -0.58 -6.18 9.24
C ASP A 111 0.33 -5.16 8.52
N PRO A 112 0.24 -5.04 7.18
CA PRO A 112 1.00 -4.08 6.40
C PRO A 112 0.58 -2.62 6.66
N ASN A 113 -0.56 -2.39 7.32
CA ASN A 113 -1.07 -1.07 7.68
C ASN A 113 -0.83 -0.71 9.15
N SER A 114 -0.10 -1.56 9.90
CA SER A 114 0.28 -1.25 11.27
C SER A 114 1.25 -0.07 11.33
N GLN A 115 1.27 0.65 12.45
CA GLN A 115 2.19 1.77 12.67
C GLN A 115 3.67 1.40 12.46
N SER A 116 4.05 0.17 12.84
CA SER A 116 5.41 -0.33 12.62
C SER A 116 5.73 -0.60 11.15
N ALA A 117 4.72 -0.95 10.34
CA ALA A 117 4.86 -1.17 8.90
C ALA A 117 4.89 0.13 8.09
N GLU A 118 4.29 1.21 8.59
CA GLU A 118 4.14 2.49 7.87
C GLU A 118 5.50 3.07 7.44
N LYS A 119 6.47 3.14 8.35
CA LYS A 119 7.83 3.62 8.04
C LYS A 119 8.53 2.77 6.97
N ILE A 120 8.29 1.46 7.01
CA ILE A 120 8.84 0.52 6.02
C ILE A 120 8.18 0.74 4.67
N LYS A 121 6.86 0.95 4.65
CA LYS A 121 6.06 1.27 3.46
C LYS A 121 6.54 2.55 2.79
N GLU A 122 6.65 3.64 3.55
CA GLU A 122 7.17 4.92 3.05
C GLU A 122 8.55 4.77 2.41
N LYS A 123 9.44 4.03 3.08
CA LYS A 123 10.78 3.77 2.56
C LYS A 123 10.73 2.96 1.26
N TYR A 124 9.97 1.88 1.24
CA TYR A 124 9.79 1.06 0.05
C TYR A 124 9.27 1.88 -1.14
N LEU A 125 8.20 2.65 -0.92
CA LEU A 125 7.62 3.53 -1.93
C LEU A 125 8.62 4.57 -2.44
N ARG A 126 9.48 5.09 -1.57
CA ARG A 126 10.55 6.03 -1.97
C ARG A 126 11.58 5.36 -2.89
N ILE A 127 11.94 4.11 -2.60
CA ILE A 127 12.90 3.35 -3.42
C ILE A 127 12.30 3.09 -4.81
N ILE A 128 11.07 2.57 -4.87
CA ILE A 128 10.46 2.23 -6.16
C ILE A 128 10.14 3.46 -7.02
N LYS A 129 9.70 4.59 -6.41
CA LYS A 129 9.44 5.84 -7.15
C LYS A 129 10.68 6.44 -7.77
N LYS A 130 11.78 6.51 -7.00
CA LYS A 130 13.02 7.13 -7.47
C LYS A 130 13.78 6.27 -8.48
N GLN A 131 13.66 4.96 -8.40
CA GLN A 131 14.58 4.04 -9.05
C GLN A 131 13.90 2.98 -9.92
N GLY A 132 12.56 2.91 -9.91
CA GLY A 132 11.82 1.87 -10.65
C GLY A 132 12.19 0.43 -10.25
N LYS A 133 12.69 0.23 -9.02
CA LYS A 133 13.38 -1.01 -8.60
C LYS A 133 12.45 -2.11 -8.09
N HIS A 134 11.12 -2.01 -8.20
CA HIS A 134 10.24 -3.06 -7.66
C HIS A 134 10.63 -4.45 -8.15
N LYS A 135 10.77 -4.62 -9.47
CA LYS A 135 11.14 -5.92 -10.05
C LYS A 135 12.48 -6.44 -9.53
N GLN A 136 13.47 -5.56 -9.39
CA GLN A 136 14.79 -5.92 -8.85
C GLN A 136 14.72 -6.33 -7.38
N ILE A 137 13.90 -5.62 -6.57
CA ILE A 137 13.70 -5.98 -5.16
C ILE A 137 13.03 -7.35 -5.04
N MET A 138 12.02 -7.63 -5.86
CA MET A 138 11.33 -8.93 -5.85
C MET A 138 12.23 -10.06 -6.31
N GLU A 139 13.01 -9.87 -7.38
CA GLU A 139 14.01 -10.82 -7.86
C GLU A 139 15.07 -11.08 -6.81
N GLY A 140 15.64 -10.03 -6.23
CA GLY A 140 16.65 -10.16 -5.18
C GLY A 140 16.10 -10.77 -3.89
N LEU A 141 14.82 -10.53 -3.54
CA LEU A 141 14.17 -11.20 -2.41
C LEU A 141 14.02 -12.70 -2.66
N ASP A 142 13.58 -13.10 -3.85
CA ASP A 142 13.47 -14.50 -4.22
C ASP A 142 14.84 -15.21 -4.14
N GLY A 143 15.89 -14.64 -4.72
CA GLY A 143 17.26 -15.15 -4.61
C GLY A 143 17.75 -15.22 -3.17
N TYR A 144 17.49 -14.19 -2.37
CA TYR A 144 17.83 -14.14 -0.95
C TYR A 144 17.17 -15.27 -0.14
N LEU A 145 15.88 -15.51 -0.36
CA LEU A 145 15.13 -16.56 0.32
C LEU A 145 15.59 -17.96 -0.11
N LYS A 146 15.90 -18.15 -1.39
CA LYS A 146 16.41 -19.41 -1.93
C LYS A 146 17.78 -19.77 -1.36
N GLU A 147 18.72 -18.84 -1.37
CA GLU A 147 20.09 -19.08 -0.85
C GLU A 147 20.08 -19.36 0.65
N ASN A 148 19.17 -18.70 1.39
CA ASN A 148 19.08 -18.88 2.86
C ASN A 148 18.07 -19.94 3.29
N ARG A 149 17.55 -20.79 2.38
CA ARG A 149 16.53 -21.80 2.68
C ARG A 149 16.91 -22.75 3.85
N SER A 150 18.19 -23.14 3.94
CA SER A 150 18.70 -23.99 5.02
C SER A 150 19.11 -23.23 6.29
N LYS A 151 19.09 -21.89 6.26
CA LYS A 151 19.58 -20.99 7.32
C LYS A 151 18.57 -19.92 7.69
N LEU A 152 17.28 -20.28 7.75
CA LEU A 152 16.17 -19.33 7.97
C LEU A 152 16.34 -18.50 9.25
N GLN A 153 16.97 -19.02 10.29
CA GLN A 153 17.22 -18.29 11.54
C GLN A 153 18.10 -17.05 11.35
N TYR A 154 18.85 -16.95 10.24
CA TYR A 154 19.73 -15.80 9.96
C TYR A 154 19.11 -14.77 9.00
N LEU A 155 17.89 -15.03 8.49
CA LEU A 155 17.21 -14.04 7.65
C LEU A 155 17.08 -12.70 8.38
N GLN A 156 17.37 -11.62 7.69
CA GLN A 156 17.23 -10.26 8.24
C GLN A 156 15.76 -9.90 8.52
N GLY A 157 15.50 -8.94 9.41
CA GLY A 157 14.22 -8.27 9.48
C GLY A 157 13.99 -7.42 8.22
N VAL A 158 12.75 -7.25 7.82
CA VAL A 158 12.36 -6.52 6.59
C VAL A 158 12.96 -5.11 6.52
N GLU A 159 13.03 -4.42 7.65
CA GLU A 159 13.60 -3.08 7.73
C GLU A 159 15.10 -3.08 7.42
N VAL A 160 15.85 -4.04 7.98
CA VAL A 160 17.29 -4.20 7.73
C VAL A 160 17.55 -4.57 6.27
N PHE A 161 16.75 -5.49 5.72
CA PHE A 161 16.83 -5.90 4.32
C PHE A 161 16.70 -4.70 3.36
N LEU A 162 15.73 -3.82 3.62
CA LEU A 162 15.55 -2.60 2.82
C LEU A 162 16.63 -1.55 3.11
N ASN A 163 17.05 -1.38 4.36
CA ASN A 163 18.04 -0.38 4.74
C ASN A 163 19.41 -0.65 4.12
N GLN A 164 19.80 -1.90 4.05
CA GLN A 164 21.09 -2.34 3.54
C GLN A 164 21.07 -2.66 2.03
N ALA A 165 19.91 -2.46 1.37
CA ALA A 165 19.69 -2.84 -0.03
C ALA A 165 20.15 -4.30 -0.29
N THR A 166 19.84 -5.20 0.64
CA THR A 166 20.33 -6.60 0.60
C THR A 166 19.95 -7.31 -0.68
N TRP A 167 18.79 -6.97 -1.30
CA TRP A 167 18.34 -7.53 -2.57
C TRP A 167 19.37 -7.36 -3.70
N GLU A 168 20.19 -6.30 -3.69
CA GLU A 168 21.15 -6.01 -4.77
C GLU A 168 22.21 -7.11 -4.91
N LYS A 169 22.50 -7.82 -3.83
CA LYS A 169 23.47 -8.93 -3.80
C LYS A 169 22.93 -10.23 -4.42
N TYR A 170 21.59 -10.32 -4.54
CA TYR A 170 20.91 -11.55 -4.93
C TYR A 170 20.17 -11.43 -6.28
N ILE A 171 20.32 -10.31 -6.97
CA ILE A 171 19.80 -10.15 -8.34
C ILE A 171 20.60 -11.09 -9.26
N GLY A 172 19.88 -11.90 -10.05
CA GLY A 172 20.50 -12.84 -10.99
C GLY A 172 20.95 -14.18 -10.37
N VAL A 173 20.71 -14.42 -9.09
CA VAL A 173 20.87 -15.74 -8.47
C VAL A 173 19.80 -16.67 -9.04
N ARG A 174 20.15 -17.44 -10.08
CA ARG A 174 19.30 -18.49 -10.64
C ARG A 174 19.44 -19.75 -9.80
N ASP A 175 18.40 -20.60 -9.78
CA ASP A 175 18.56 -21.97 -9.33
C ASP A 175 19.64 -22.60 -10.22
N VAL A 176 20.78 -22.94 -9.64
CA VAL A 176 21.68 -23.88 -10.25
C VAL A 176 20.94 -25.22 -10.11
N GLU A 177 20.14 -25.56 -11.13
CA GLU A 177 19.69 -26.93 -11.29
C GLU A 177 20.98 -27.75 -11.25
N MET A 178 21.06 -28.67 -10.30
CA MET A 178 22.07 -29.70 -10.31
C MET A 178 21.83 -30.54 -11.56
N GLU A 179 22.36 -30.08 -12.69
CA GLU A 179 22.50 -30.94 -13.86
C GLU A 179 23.38 -32.12 -13.46
N GLY A 180 22.70 -33.23 -13.39
CA GLY A 180 23.14 -34.58 -13.54
C GLY A 180 24.62 -34.91 -13.23
N PHE A 181 24.84 -35.51 -12.06
CA PHE A 181 25.78 -36.61 -12.02
C PHE A 181 25.17 -37.79 -12.80
N SER A 182 25.38 -37.82 -14.08
CA SER A 182 25.25 -39.06 -14.86
C SER A 182 26.37 -39.99 -14.40
N ASN A 183 26.00 -40.98 -13.61
CA ASN A 183 26.90 -42.13 -13.37
C ASN A 183 26.81 -43.04 -14.60
N ASP A 184 27.69 -42.80 -15.55
CA ASP A 184 28.07 -43.81 -16.51
C ASP A 184 29.19 -44.66 -15.89
N ILE A 185 28.85 -45.85 -15.49
CA ILE A 185 29.72 -47.04 -15.42
C ILE A 185 28.96 -48.22 -16.02
#